data_9acc6b453d3be629b1d797caf3cd1247
#
_entry.id   9acc6b453d3be629b1d797caf3cd1247
#
_cell.length_a   1.000
_cell.length_b   1.000
_cell.length_c   1.000
_cell.angle_alpha   90.00
_cell.angle_beta   90.00
_cell.angle_gamma   90.00
#
_symmetry.space_group_name_H-M   'P 1'
#
loop_
_entity.id
_entity.type
_entity.pdbx_description
1 polymer ?
#
loop_
_entity_poly.entity_id
_entity_poly.type
_entity_poly.pdbx_seq_one_letter_code
_entity_poly.pdbx_strand_id
1 'polypeptide(L)'
;MKLSPTLQSIGALQLLLAAVLLIPLSISLIYGGNDTSAILAAIGIAVLIGGPLWWFNRQSRNLQFRDTVLIVTLGWFSICLVGCLPFVLHGSIPSLTDAFFEVMSGLTTSGSTILDDIEALPHGLLFWRSMTHFLGGMGMIGLYLLIFSYVGSGNLQMYRIESAPGQGGTGDKMLPNVRLTTVSYTHLRAHETINHL
;
A
#
# COMPACT_ATOMS: atom_id res chain seq x y z
N MET A 1 12.93 14.56 -17.93
CA MET A 1 12.29 13.95 -16.76
C MET A 1 12.48 14.90 -15.59
N LYS A 2 11.43 15.38 -14.98
CA LYS A 2 11.52 16.20 -13.77
C LYS A 2 11.50 15.25 -12.55
N LEU A 3 12.63 15.00 -11.96
CA LEU A 3 12.78 14.12 -10.78
C LEU A 3 12.08 14.70 -9.53
N SER A 4 11.90 16.00 -9.48
CA SER A 4 11.32 16.72 -8.33
C SER A 4 9.91 16.24 -7.92
N PRO A 5 8.90 16.08 -8.80
CA PRO A 5 7.58 15.63 -8.37
C PRO A 5 7.55 14.14 -7.94
N THR A 6 8.39 13.32 -8.57
CA THR A 6 8.53 11.91 -8.21
C THR A 6 9.11 11.78 -6.79
N LEU A 7 10.17 12.52 -6.49
CA LEU A 7 10.81 12.52 -5.16
C LEU A 7 9.87 13.06 -4.09
N GLN A 8 9.09 14.11 -4.39
CA GLN A 8 8.08 14.63 -3.47
C GLN A 8 7.01 13.57 -3.14
N SER A 9 6.52 12.86 -4.16
CA SER A 9 5.49 11.82 -3.98
C SER A 9 6.03 10.63 -3.17
N ILE A 10 7.27 10.20 -3.43
CA ILE A 10 7.94 9.16 -2.63
C ILE A 10 8.10 9.63 -1.18
N GLY A 11 8.51 10.88 -0.95
CA GLY A 11 8.60 11.45 0.38
C GLY A 11 7.26 11.43 1.11
N ALA A 12 6.17 11.80 0.44
CA ALA A 12 4.83 11.74 1.01
C ALA A 12 4.39 10.30 1.35
N LEU A 13 4.73 9.32 0.49
CA LEU A 13 4.46 7.90 0.75
C LEU A 13 5.24 7.39 1.98
N GLN A 14 6.49 7.82 2.18
CA GLN A 14 7.26 7.45 3.35
C GLN A 14 6.69 8.07 4.64
N LEU A 15 6.23 9.31 4.60
CA LEU A 15 5.55 9.93 5.75
C LEU A 15 4.22 9.24 6.05
N LEU A 16 3.48 8.83 5.03
CA LEU A 16 2.26 8.02 5.20
C LEU A 16 2.60 6.66 5.82
N LEU A 17 3.65 5.99 5.37
CA LEU A 17 4.14 4.73 5.94
C LEU A 17 4.49 4.89 7.42
N ALA A 18 5.19 5.98 7.77
CA ALA A 18 5.52 6.29 9.16
C ALA A 18 4.25 6.46 10.03
N ALA A 19 3.23 7.16 9.51
CA ALA A 19 1.95 7.32 10.21
C ALA A 19 1.22 5.97 10.36
N VAL A 20 1.24 5.13 9.36
CA VAL A 20 0.63 3.80 9.39
C VAL A 20 1.33 2.87 10.40
N LEU A 21 2.66 2.94 10.50
CA LEU A 21 3.44 2.16 11.48
C LEU A 21 3.15 2.54 12.95
N LEU A 22 2.49 3.65 13.22
CA LEU A 22 2.04 3.99 14.57
C LEU A 22 0.97 3.00 15.09
N ILE A 23 0.21 2.35 14.21
CA ILE A 23 -0.82 1.38 14.61
C ILE A 23 -0.16 0.10 15.16
N PRO A 24 0.73 -0.61 14.43
CA PRO A 24 1.45 -1.76 15.00
C PRO A 24 2.33 -1.37 16.20
N LEU A 25 2.86 -0.14 16.24
CA LEU A 25 3.56 0.37 17.42
C LEU A 25 2.65 0.40 18.65
N SER A 26 1.42 0.90 18.51
CA SER A 26 0.47 0.94 19.62
C SER A 26 0.12 -0.47 20.13
N ILE A 27 0.00 -1.43 19.23
CA ILE A 27 -0.24 -2.84 19.58
C ILE A 27 0.97 -3.42 20.30
N SER A 28 2.18 -3.20 19.81
CA SER A 28 3.41 -3.63 20.47
C SER A 28 3.50 -3.09 21.90
N LEU A 29 3.13 -1.82 22.11
CA LEU A 29 3.12 -1.20 23.44
C LEU A 29 2.07 -1.82 24.37
N ILE A 30 0.87 -2.10 23.88
CA ILE A 30 -0.23 -2.70 24.67
C ILE A 30 0.15 -4.12 25.14
N TYR A 31 0.77 -4.91 24.27
CA TYR A 31 1.18 -6.28 24.56
C TYR A 31 2.57 -6.39 25.22
N GLY A 32 3.29 -5.26 25.40
CA GLY A 32 4.64 -5.26 25.98
C GLY A 32 5.66 -6.01 25.13
N GLY A 33 5.53 -5.94 23.80
CA GLY A 33 6.38 -6.67 22.86
C GLY A 33 7.80 -6.13 22.78
N ASN A 34 8.77 -7.00 22.47
CA ASN A 34 10.19 -6.63 22.27
C ASN A 34 10.43 -5.91 20.93
N ASP A 35 9.40 -5.84 20.08
CA ASP A 35 9.43 -5.28 18.72
C ASP A 35 9.23 -3.76 18.69
N THR A 36 8.89 -3.14 19.82
CA THR A 36 8.65 -1.70 19.95
C THR A 36 9.83 -0.86 19.45
N SER A 37 11.06 -1.23 19.81
CA SER A 37 12.26 -0.50 19.41
C SER A 37 12.53 -0.59 17.90
N ALA A 38 12.26 -1.75 17.31
CA ALA A 38 12.44 -1.99 15.88
C ALA A 38 11.42 -1.20 15.05
N ILE A 39 10.16 -1.16 15.49
CA ILE A 39 9.10 -0.38 14.83
C ILE A 39 9.39 1.12 14.95
N LEU A 40 9.80 1.61 16.14
CA LEU A 40 10.20 3.00 16.35
C LEU A 40 11.36 3.42 15.44
N ALA A 41 12.39 2.58 15.33
CA ALA A 41 13.51 2.85 14.45
C ALA A 41 13.08 2.92 12.97
N ALA A 42 12.20 2.03 12.52
CA ALA A 42 11.65 2.05 11.17
C ALA A 42 10.83 3.34 10.92
N ILE A 43 10.02 3.78 11.87
CA ILE A 43 9.31 5.06 11.81
C ILE A 43 10.29 6.21 11.69
N GLY A 44 11.34 6.23 12.51
CA GLY A 44 12.38 7.24 12.47
C GLY A 44 13.06 7.32 11.10
N ILE A 45 13.42 6.18 10.52
CA ILE A 45 14.03 6.10 9.18
C ILE A 45 13.03 6.58 8.10
N ALA A 46 11.76 6.19 8.17
CA ALA A 46 10.74 6.64 7.25
C ALA A 46 10.58 8.17 7.27
N VAL A 47 10.59 8.79 8.46
CA VAL A 47 10.51 10.23 8.64
C VAL A 47 11.78 10.94 8.16
N LEU A 48 12.95 10.39 8.47
CA LEU A 48 14.26 10.94 8.06
C LEU A 48 14.42 10.94 6.54
N ILE A 49 13.91 9.94 5.85
CA ILE A 49 13.92 9.87 4.38
C ILE A 49 12.78 10.71 3.80
N GLY A 50 11.56 10.51 4.30
CA GLY A 50 10.36 11.13 3.77
C GLY A 50 10.30 12.64 3.96
N GLY A 51 10.70 13.13 5.14
CA GLY A 51 10.65 14.55 5.48
C GLY A 51 11.46 15.44 4.53
N PRO A 52 12.77 15.22 4.34
CA PRO A 52 13.57 15.98 3.40
C PRO A 52 13.10 15.86 1.96
N LEU A 53 12.75 14.63 1.50
CA LEU A 53 12.26 14.42 0.15
C LEU A 53 10.99 15.21 -0.13
N TRP A 54 10.07 15.26 0.83
CA TRP A 54 8.84 16.03 0.71
C TRP A 54 9.07 17.54 0.79
N TRP A 55 9.93 17.98 1.72
CA TRP A 55 10.16 19.40 1.98
C TRP A 55 10.91 20.10 0.84
N PHE A 56 12.01 19.52 0.36
CA PHE A 56 12.86 20.12 -0.66
C PHE A 56 12.26 20.11 -2.08
N ASN A 57 11.25 19.25 -2.32
CA ASN A 57 10.69 19.08 -3.67
C ASN A 57 9.27 19.69 -3.83
N ARG A 58 8.85 20.57 -2.95
CA ARG A 58 7.46 21.06 -2.81
C ARG A 58 6.90 21.88 -3.97
N GLN A 59 7.68 22.22 -4.99
CA GLN A 59 7.31 23.22 -6.02
C GLN A 59 6.78 22.67 -7.34
N SER A 60 6.64 21.37 -7.55
CA SER A 60 6.30 20.83 -8.87
C SER A 60 4.88 20.28 -8.94
N ARG A 61 3.99 20.97 -9.67
CA ARG A 61 2.56 20.62 -9.80
C ARG A 61 2.16 19.88 -11.08
N ASN A 62 3.00 19.80 -12.11
CA ASN A 62 2.64 19.19 -13.39
C ASN A 62 3.18 17.77 -13.49
N LEU A 63 2.37 16.77 -13.09
CA LEU A 63 2.63 15.35 -13.28
C LEU A 63 2.24 14.94 -14.70
N GLN A 64 3.16 14.30 -15.41
CA GLN A 64 2.89 13.60 -16.66
C GLN A 64 2.60 12.11 -16.38
N PHE A 65 1.95 11.42 -17.32
CA PHE A 65 1.66 9.99 -17.18
C PHE A 65 2.92 9.15 -16.86
N ARG A 66 4.06 9.48 -17.49
CA ARG A 66 5.35 8.82 -17.22
C ARG A 66 5.81 9.00 -15.78
N ASP A 67 5.61 10.20 -15.22
CA ASP A 67 5.97 10.47 -13.81
C ASP A 67 5.08 9.67 -12.86
N THR A 68 3.81 9.48 -13.20
CA THR A 68 2.88 8.65 -12.42
C THR A 68 3.31 7.18 -12.37
N VAL A 69 3.70 6.60 -13.50
CA VAL A 69 4.21 5.21 -13.54
C VAL A 69 5.48 5.06 -12.69
N LEU A 70 6.40 6.03 -12.78
CA LEU A 70 7.61 6.02 -11.96
C LEU A 70 7.29 6.17 -10.46
N ILE A 71 6.37 7.05 -10.09
CA ILE A 71 5.94 7.23 -8.70
C ILE A 71 5.38 5.93 -8.14
N VAL A 72 4.53 5.26 -8.90
CA VAL A 72 3.95 3.99 -8.47
C VAL A 72 5.04 2.94 -8.30
N THR A 73 5.87 2.70 -9.33
CA THR A 73 6.89 1.65 -9.28
C THR A 73 7.91 1.90 -8.17
N LEU A 74 8.50 3.10 -8.13
CA LEU A 74 9.51 3.45 -7.13
C LEU A 74 8.88 3.58 -5.72
N GLY A 75 7.63 4.01 -5.65
CA GLY A 75 6.87 4.09 -4.41
C GLY A 75 6.69 2.72 -3.77
N TRP A 76 6.28 1.70 -4.53
CA TRP A 76 6.15 0.33 -4.03
C TRP A 76 7.49 -0.22 -3.52
N PHE A 77 8.56 -0.07 -4.32
CA PHE A 77 9.90 -0.47 -3.89
C PHE A 77 10.35 0.25 -2.62
N SER A 78 10.12 1.54 -2.55
CA SER A 78 10.50 2.38 -1.41
C SER A 78 9.73 2.01 -0.14
N ILE A 79 8.42 1.72 -0.24
CA ILE A 79 7.59 1.26 0.87
C ILE A 79 8.08 -0.12 1.35
N CYS A 80 8.40 -1.05 0.42
CA CYS A 80 8.93 -2.36 0.79
C CYS A 80 10.28 -2.26 1.51
N LEU A 81 11.20 -1.41 1.03
CA LEU A 81 12.53 -1.24 1.62
C LEU A 81 12.46 -0.70 3.06
N VAL A 82 11.57 0.23 3.33
CA VAL A 82 11.43 0.78 4.70
C VAL A 82 10.51 -0.11 5.54
N GLY A 83 9.46 -0.66 4.92
CA GLY A 83 8.50 -1.54 5.59
C GLY A 83 9.07 -2.89 6.05
N CYS A 84 10.19 -3.36 5.47
CA CYS A 84 10.87 -4.58 5.92
C CYS A 84 11.78 -4.34 7.14
N LEU A 85 12.15 -3.08 7.42
CA LEU A 85 13.06 -2.76 8.53
C LEU A 85 12.59 -3.25 9.91
N PRO A 86 11.31 -3.19 10.29
CA PRO A 86 10.86 -3.74 11.56
C PRO A 86 11.25 -5.20 11.76
N PHE A 87 11.15 -6.04 10.71
CA PHE A 87 11.50 -7.47 10.78
C PHE A 87 13.01 -7.68 10.91
N VAL A 88 13.81 -6.92 10.13
CA VAL A 88 15.27 -7.00 10.15
C VAL A 88 15.83 -6.50 11.48
N LEU A 89 15.37 -5.33 11.96
CA LEU A 89 15.86 -4.70 13.18
C LEU A 89 15.46 -5.48 14.44
N HIS A 90 14.31 -6.15 14.42
CA HIS A 90 13.92 -7.05 15.49
C HIS A 90 14.70 -8.38 15.45
N GLY A 91 15.22 -8.77 14.29
CA GLY A 91 15.90 -10.05 14.09
C GLY A 91 14.97 -11.24 13.83
N SER A 92 13.66 -11.02 13.67
CA SER A 92 12.71 -12.10 13.28
C SER A 92 13.02 -12.64 11.89
N ILE A 93 13.44 -11.77 10.99
CA ILE A 93 13.93 -12.11 9.65
C ILE A 93 15.26 -11.36 9.45
N PRO A 94 16.39 -11.99 9.79
CA PRO A 94 17.69 -11.32 9.76
C PRO A 94 18.16 -10.92 8.36
N SER A 95 17.74 -11.68 7.35
CA SER A 95 18.07 -11.42 5.95
C SER A 95 17.22 -10.27 5.40
N LEU A 96 17.87 -9.21 4.91
CA LEU A 96 17.17 -8.09 4.28
C LEU A 96 16.36 -8.53 3.05
N THR A 97 16.90 -9.47 2.27
CA THR A 97 16.25 -10.00 1.06
C THR A 97 14.96 -10.72 1.43
N ASP A 98 15.01 -11.52 2.48
CA ASP A 98 13.87 -12.33 2.93
C ASP A 98 12.79 -11.43 3.56
N ALA A 99 13.20 -10.45 4.38
CA ALA A 99 12.29 -9.46 4.94
C ALA A 99 11.64 -8.59 3.85
N PHE A 100 12.39 -8.22 2.83
CA PHE A 100 11.87 -7.51 1.65
C PHE A 100 10.85 -8.38 0.89
N PHE A 101 11.17 -9.66 0.69
CA PHE A 101 10.25 -10.61 0.06
C PHE A 101 8.94 -10.73 0.84
N GLU A 102 9.01 -10.87 2.17
CA GLU A 102 7.83 -11.00 3.04
C GLU A 102 6.91 -9.77 2.92
N VAL A 103 7.48 -8.55 2.97
CA VAL A 103 6.71 -7.31 2.84
C VAL A 103 6.20 -7.11 1.42
N MET A 104 6.99 -7.44 0.40
CA MET A 104 6.55 -7.38 -1.00
C MET A 104 5.41 -8.36 -1.24
N SER A 105 5.50 -9.58 -0.73
CA SER A 105 4.43 -10.57 -0.78
C SER A 105 3.14 -10.07 -0.11
N GLY A 106 3.26 -9.41 1.04
CA GLY A 106 2.13 -8.77 1.70
C GLY A 106 1.50 -7.68 0.82
N LEU A 107 2.29 -6.73 0.37
CA LEU A 107 1.81 -5.60 -0.43
C LEU A 107 1.26 -6.01 -1.80
N THR A 108 1.79 -7.05 -2.43
CA THR A 108 1.24 -7.60 -3.68
C THR A 108 0.06 -8.56 -3.43
N THR A 109 -0.30 -8.78 -2.17
CA THR A 109 -1.39 -9.69 -1.75
C THR A 109 -1.21 -11.13 -2.22
N SER A 110 0.04 -11.55 -2.50
CA SER A 110 0.32 -12.92 -2.96
C SER A 110 0.21 -13.95 -1.83
N GLY A 111 0.46 -13.55 -0.59
CA GLY A 111 0.34 -14.40 0.59
C GLY A 111 1.48 -15.40 0.78
N SER A 112 2.48 -15.40 -0.08
CA SER A 112 3.66 -16.26 0.07
C SER A 112 4.49 -15.81 1.26
N THR A 113 4.98 -16.75 2.07
CA THR A 113 5.79 -16.46 3.25
C THR A 113 7.03 -17.34 3.27
N ILE A 114 8.10 -16.81 3.87
CA ILE A 114 9.32 -17.53 4.20
C ILE A 114 9.35 -18.00 5.65
N LEU A 115 8.35 -17.57 6.45
CA LEU A 115 8.26 -17.93 7.86
C LEU A 115 7.64 -19.33 8.01
N ASP A 116 8.31 -20.21 8.72
CA ASP A 116 7.81 -21.54 9.06
C ASP A 116 6.68 -21.44 10.10
N ASP A 117 6.81 -20.52 11.05
CA ASP A 117 5.80 -20.24 12.08
C ASP A 117 5.54 -18.73 12.15
N ILE A 118 4.39 -18.34 11.64
CA ILE A 118 3.95 -16.93 11.60
C ILE A 118 3.52 -16.45 12.98
N GLU A 119 2.93 -17.35 13.80
CA GLU A 119 2.38 -17.01 15.10
C GLU A 119 3.48 -16.79 16.16
N ALA A 120 4.70 -17.25 15.89
CA ALA A 120 5.86 -16.98 16.72
C ALA A 120 6.33 -15.52 16.67
N LEU A 121 5.84 -14.71 15.72
CA LEU A 121 6.15 -13.30 15.65
C LEU A 121 5.56 -12.52 16.83
N PRO A 122 6.26 -11.48 17.35
CA PRO A 122 5.67 -10.52 18.27
C PRO A 122 4.39 -9.88 17.72
N HIS A 123 3.44 -9.57 18.57
CA HIS A 123 2.11 -9.09 18.19
C HIS A 123 2.13 -7.84 17.30
N GLY A 124 3.07 -6.91 17.51
CA GLY A 124 3.22 -5.72 16.68
C GLY A 124 3.69 -6.07 15.26
N LEU A 125 4.66 -6.97 15.11
CA LEU A 125 5.15 -7.42 13.81
C LEU A 125 4.14 -8.31 13.09
N LEU A 126 3.42 -9.16 13.81
CA LEU A 126 2.34 -9.98 13.27
C LEU A 126 1.22 -9.09 12.71
N PHE A 127 0.86 -8.05 13.46
CA PHE A 127 -0.13 -7.08 12.99
C PHE A 127 0.39 -6.26 11.80
N TRP A 128 1.67 -5.84 11.83
CA TRP A 128 2.28 -5.17 10.69
C TRP A 128 2.22 -6.02 9.42
N ARG A 129 2.56 -7.31 9.52
CA ARG A 129 2.46 -8.26 8.42
C ARG A 129 1.03 -8.31 7.85
N SER A 130 0.03 -8.46 8.69
CA SER A 130 -1.39 -8.48 8.28
C SER A 130 -1.80 -7.15 7.64
N MET A 131 -1.30 -6.03 8.16
CA MET A 131 -1.55 -4.70 7.64
C MET A 131 -0.95 -4.48 6.25
N THR A 132 0.21 -5.07 5.93
CA THR A 132 0.78 -4.99 4.57
C THR A 132 -0.15 -5.61 3.54
N HIS A 133 -0.80 -6.73 3.83
CA HIS A 133 -1.80 -7.35 2.94
C HIS A 133 -3.03 -6.44 2.76
N PHE A 134 -3.52 -5.86 3.83
CA PHE A 134 -4.67 -4.94 3.76
C PHE A 134 -4.36 -3.69 2.94
N LEU A 135 -3.22 -3.05 3.21
CA LEU A 135 -2.76 -1.86 2.48
C LEU A 135 -2.48 -2.18 1.01
N GLY A 136 -1.87 -3.33 0.76
CA GLY A 136 -1.60 -3.81 -0.58
C GLY A 136 -2.87 -4.01 -1.40
N GLY A 137 -3.88 -4.66 -0.83
CA GLY A 137 -5.18 -4.84 -1.49
C GLY A 137 -5.86 -3.51 -1.83
N MET A 138 -5.84 -2.54 -0.90
CA MET A 138 -6.37 -1.18 -1.17
C MET A 138 -5.52 -0.44 -2.21
N GLY A 139 -4.19 -0.57 -2.14
CA GLY A 139 -3.26 0.07 -3.07
C GLY A 139 -3.43 -0.42 -4.51
N MET A 140 -3.62 -1.73 -4.70
CA MET A 140 -3.88 -2.31 -6.02
C MET A 140 -5.17 -1.80 -6.64
N ILE A 141 -6.25 -1.67 -5.86
CA ILE A 141 -7.50 -1.09 -6.34
C ILE A 141 -7.30 0.37 -6.77
N GLY A 142 -6.61 1.15 -5.94
CA GLY A 142 -6.27 2.54 -6.27
C GLY A 142 -5.48 2.65 -7.57
N LEU A 143 -4.53 1.74 -7.79
CA LEU A 143 -3.72 1.66 -9.00
C LEU A 143 -4.57 1.29 -10.23
N TYR A 144 -5.47 0.31 -10.12
CA TYR A 144 -6.41 -0.03 -11.16
C TYR A 144 -7.27 1.17 -11.56
N LEU A 145 -7.87 1.85 -10.59
CA LEU A 145 -8.70 3.02 -10.83
C LEU A 145 -7.92 4.16 -11.50
N LEU A 146 -6.65 4.36 -11.10
CA LEU A 146 -5.77 5.36 -11.69
C LEU A 146 -5.46 5.03 -13.16
N ILE A 147 -5.10 3.78 -13.46
CA ILE A 147 -4.84 3.32 -14.83
C ILE A 147 -6.11 3.47 -15.69
N PHE A 148 -7.26 3.03 -15.19
CA PHE A 148 -8.52 3.17 -15.90
C PHE A 148 -8.90 4.63 -16.16
N SER A 149 -8.61 5.54 -15.23
CA SER A 149 -8.84 6.97 -15.44
C SER A 149 -8.00 7.56 -16.58
N TYR A 150 -6.78 7.04 -16.77
CA TYR A 150 -5.88 7.49 -17.85
C TYR A 150 -6.17 6.79 -19.19
N VAL A 151 -6.44 5.51 -19.17
CA VAL A 151 -6.72 4.70 -20.37
C VAL A 151 -8.17 4.85 -20.83
N GLY A 152 -9.08 5.11 -19.87
CA GLY A 152 -10.51 4.99 -20.04
C GLY A 152 -11.22 6.12 -20.76
N SER A 153 -10.55 7.23 -21.09
CA SER A 153 -11.19 8.26 -21.94
C SER A 153 -11.39 7.80 -23.39
N GLY A 154 -10.68 6.76 -23.86
CA GLY A 154 -10.85 6.14 -25.17
C GLY A 154 -11.58 4.77 -25.16
N ASN A 155 -11.55 4.02 -24.08
CA ASN A 155 -11.97 2.61 -24.02
C ASN A 155 -13.24 2.34 -23.21
N LEU A 156 -13.93 3.36 -22.69
CA LEU A 156 -15.28 3.18 -22.12
C LEU A 156 -16.28 2.60 -23.11
N GLN A 157 -16.03 2.72 -24.41
CA GLN A 157 -16.78 2.05 -25.45
C GLN A 157 -16.56 0.53 -25.46
N MET A 158 -15.34 0.04 -25.15
CA MET A 158 -15.03 -1.38 -25.15
C MET A 158 -15.67 -2.11 -23.96
N TYR A 159 -15.71 -1.48 -22.79
CA TYR A 159 -16.42 -2.01 -21.63
C TYR A 159 -17.97 -2.04 -21.82
N ARG A 160 -18.50 -1.12 -22.65
CA ARG A 160 -19.92 -1.15 -23.05
C ARG A 160 -20.24 -2.26 -24.04
N ILE A 161 -19.25 -2.74 -24.78
CA ILE A 161 -19.41 -3.83 -25.77
C ILE A 161 -19.35 -5.20 -25.06
N GLU A 162 -18.58 -5.35 -23.99
CA GLU A 162 -18.51 -6.59 -23.18
C GLU A 162 -19.67 -6.74 -22.20
N SER A 163 -20.36 -5.67 -21.84
CA SER A 163 -21.60 -5.75 -21.06
C SER A 163 -22.75 -6.13 -21.99
N ALA A 164 -22.97 -7.44 -22.10
CA ALA A 164 -24.10 -8.17 -22.71
C ALA A 164 -24.98 -7.43 -23.73
N PRO A 165 -25.10 -7.92 -24.97
CA PRO A 165 -26.09 -7.46 -25.90
C PRO A 165 -27.49 -7.92 -25.40
N GLY A 166 -28.26 -7.00 -24.82
CA GLY A 166 -29.66 -7.32 -24.48
C GLY A 166 -30.33 -6.46 -23.40
N GLN A 167 -29.66 -5.60 -22.70
CA GLN A 167 -30.31 -4.68 -21.77
C GLN A 167 -30.14 -3.23 -22.24
N GLY A 168 -31.02 -2.83 -23.11
CA GLY A 168 -31.33 -1.43 -23.36
C GLY A 168 -32.03 -0.86 -22.13
N GLY A 169 -31.48 0.11 -21.52
CA GLY A 169 -32.15 0.91 -20.49
C GLY A 169 -31.30 1.32 -19.35
N THR A 170 -31.17 2.64 -19.22
CA THR A 170 -30.69 3.37 -18.06
C THR A 170 -29.31 2.97 -17.57
N GLY A 171 -28.30 3.65 -18.13
CA GLY A 171 -26.93 3.58 -17.66
C GLY A 171 -26.81 4.06 -16.22
N ASP A 172 -27.05 3.17 -15.28
CA ASP A 172 -26.56 3.32 -13.93
C ASP A 172 -25.03 3.23 -14.02
N LYS A 173 -24.44 4.41 -14.02
CA LYS A 173 -22.99 4.57 -13.91
C LYS A 173 -22.59 3.92 -12.61
N MET A 174 -22.02 2.71 -12.66
CA MET A 174 -21.32 2.18 -11.51
C MET A 174 -20.29 3.23 -11.09
N LEU A 175 -20.72 4.03 -10.15
CA LEU A 175 -20.01 5.00 -9.33
C LEU A 175 -18.90 5.79 -10.05
N PRO A 176 -19.18 7.02 -10.48
CA PRO A 176 -18.22 7.87 -11.18
C PRO A 176 -17.09 8.39 -10.26
N ASN A 177 -17.02 7.90 -9.02
CA ASN A 177 -16.10 8.42 -8.02
C ASN A 177 -15.29 7.28 -7.39
N VAL A 178 -13.95 7.32 -7.58
CA VAL A 178 -12.96 6.41 -6.97
C VAL A 178 -13.24 6.19 -5.47
N ARG A 179 -13.66 7.25 -4.77
CA ARG A 179 -13.96 7.24 -3.35
C ARG A 179 -15.13 6.30 -2.99
N LEU A 180 -16.19 6.30 -3.79
CA LEU A 180 -17.36 5.44 -3.56
C LEU A 180 -17.07 3.98 -3.91
N THR A 181 -16.29 3.71 -4.94
CA THR A 181 -15.87 2.35 -5.33
C THR A 181 -14.99 1.72 -4.24
N THR A 182 -14.04 2.47 -3.69
CA THR A 182 -13.17 1.99 -2.61
C THR A 182 -13.98 1.68 -1.35
N VAL A 183 -14.92 2.55 -0.97
CA VAL A 183 -15.80 2.33 0.20
C VAL A 183 -16.69 1.10 -0.01
N SER A 184 -17.29 0.93 -1.19
CA SER A 184 -18.13 -0.23 -1.48
C SER A 184 -17.35 -1.53 -1.44
N TYR A 185 -16.11 -1.55 -1.95
CA TYR A 185 -15.27 -2.74 -1.91
C TYR A 185 -14.83 -3.12 -0.49
N THR A 186 -14.46 -2.15 0.33
CA THR A 186 -14.12 -2.42 1.74
C THR A 186 -15.31 -2.95 2.53
N HIS A 187 -16.52 -2.45 2.25
CA HIS A 187 -17.76 -2.95 2.85
C HIS A 187 -18.08 -4.40 2.42
N LEU A 188 -17.96 -4.71 1.14
CA LEU A 188 -18.21 -6.06 0.61
C LEU A 188 -17.21 -7.07 1.20
N ARG A 189 -15.91 -6.71 1.24
CA ARG A 189 -14.88 -7.60 1.80
C ARG A 189 -15.04 -7.82 3.30
N ALA A 190 -15.48 -6.81 4.05
CA ALA A 190 -15.79 -6.96 5.47
C ALA A 190 -16.97 -7.92 5.71
N HIS A 191 -17.97 -7.92 4.81
CA HIS A 191 -19.09 -8.86 4.88
C HIS A 191 -18.69 -10.31 4.56
N GLU A 192 -17.79 -10.52 3.62
CA GLU A 192 -17.33 -11.88 3.26
C GLU A 192 -16.50 -12.51 4.38
N THR A 193 -15.66 -11.73 5.08
CA THR A 193 -14.88 -12.23 6.22
C THR A 193 -15.72 -12.63 7.43
N ILE A 194 -16.90 -12.04 7.61
CA ILE A 194 -17.82 -12.38 8.71
C ILE A 194 -18.58 -13.69 8.43
N ASN A 195 -18.80 -14.05 7.17
CA ASN A 195 -19.55 -15.26 6.80
C ASN A 195 -18.69 -16.53 6.76
N HIS A 196 -17.38 -16.44 7.01
CA HIS A 196 -16.45 -17.58 7.06
C HIS A 196 -15.92 -17.89 8.48
N LEU A 197 -16.48 -17.26 9.52
CA LEU A 197 -16.31 -17.60 10.92
C LEU A 197 -17.57 -18.29 11.43
#